data_aa56cf603781beaf6d4d638dd9c359aa
#
_entry.id   aa56cf603781beaf6d4d638dd9c359aa
#
_cell.length_a   1.000
_cell.length_b   1.000
_cell.length_c   1.000
_cell.angle_alpha   90.00
_cell.angle_beta   90.00
_cell.angle_gamma   90.00
#
_symmetry.space_group_name_H-M   'P 1'
#
loop_
_entity.id
_entity.type
_entity.pdbx_description
1 polymer ?
#
loop_
_entity_poly.entity_id
_entity_poly.type
_entity_poly.pdbx_seq_one_letter_code
_entity_poly.pdbx_strand_id
1 'polypeptide(L)'
;MEYKVKTRLTTMVLLALMAFGSVQASDAVSEKDNFYQAVNGKTLAAQQIRPTEASWSWFSERSLENKKALGKELETVAAKQGTYAKGTPEQKIADLYACAIDNKQRNATARAHLQELTGPIEKAQTLPELTAALQAVSAKTGTDIFVGYTVDRLPTGLRYVPRILAVTPSFTKDELEKEPQPGAWKAYREYVAHILEEAGETPDQATAHSEAIFAMEKDLGPHLLTSEQRNDVTVQNRLMSRGNLEKLMPNMGVKAV
;
A
#
# COMPACT_ATOMS: atom_id res chain seq x y z
N MET A 1 29.94 -37.19 -15.30
CA MET A 1 29.65 -36.88 -13.90
C MET A 1 28.38 -36.01 -13.70
N GLU A 2 27.71 -35.65 -14.78
CA GLU A 2 26.51 -34.76 -14.75
C GLU A 2 25.15 -35.51 -14.63
N TYR A 3 25.11 -36.82 -14.87
CA TYR A 3 23.84 -37.56 -14.90
C TYR A 3 23.31 -37.94 -13.46
N LYS A 4 24.16 -37.95 -12.45
CA LYS A 4 23.77 -38.34 -11.08
C LYS A 4 23.16 -37.19 -10.26
N VAL A 5 23.34 -35.94 -10.67
CA VAL A 5 22.82 -34.76 -9.95
C VAL A 5 21.37 -34.48 -10.32
N LYS A 6 20.98 -34.69 -11.59
CA LYS A 6 19.60 -34.48 -12.04
C LYS A 6 18.58 -35.44 -11.44
N THR A 7 18.98 -36.70 -11.18
CA THR A 7 18.06 -37.71 -10.62
C THR A 7 17.76 -37.48 -9.13
N ARG A 8 18.68 -36.86 -8.38
CA ARG A 8 18.47 -36.57 -6.95
C ARG A 8 17.61 -35.32 -6.70
N LEU A 9 17.66 -34.34 -7.61
CA LEU A 9 16.79 -33.15 -7.50
C LEU A 9 15.33 -33.47 -7.84
N THR A 10 15.09 -34.32 -8.83
CA THR A 10 13.74 -34.76 -9.25
C THR A 10 13.05 -35.58 -8.15
N THR A 11 13.80 -36.42 -7.44
CA THR A 11 13.26 -37.25 -6.35
C THR A 11 12.96 -36.42 -5.08
N MET A 12 13.72 -35.38 -4.79
CA MET A 12 13.43 -34.46 -3.66
C MET A 12 12.22 -33.56 -3.91
N VAL A 13 11.99 -33.12 -5.14
CA VAL A 13 10.81 -32.31 -5.49
C VAL A 13 9.53 -33.16 -5.46
N LEU A 14 9.58 -34.45 -5.84
CA LEU A 14 8.42 -35.35 -5.74
C LEU A 14 8.07 -35.75 -4.29
N LEU A 15 9.05 -35.80 -3.38
CA LEU A 15 8.81 -36.10 -1.94
C LEU A 15 8.26 -34.90 -1.17
N ALA A 16 8.57 -33.67 -1.60
CA ALA A 16 8.01 -32.45 -1.01
C ALA A 16 6.52 -32.22 -1.39
N LEU A 17 6.08 -32.79 -2.51
CA LEU A 17 4.68 -32.70 -2.96
C LEU A 17 3.73 -33.71 -2.29
N MET A 18 4.25 -34.71 -1.56
CA MET A 18 3.41 -35.69 -0.85
C MET A 18 3.21 -35.37 0.65
N ALA A 19 3.75 -34.27 1.14
CA ALA A 19 3.57 -33.83 2.53
C ALA A 19 2.42 -32.83 2.74
N PHE A 20 1.66 -32.49 1.68
CA PHE A 20 0.35 -31.88 1.89
C PHE A 20 -0.62 -32.97 2.30
N GLY A 21 -0.63 -33.23 3.61
CA GLY A 21 -1.61 -34.11 4.21
C GLY A 21 -2.99 -33.77 3.69
N SER A 22 -3.70 -34.77 3.20
CA SER A 22 -5.12 -34.71 2.97
C SER A 22 -5.76 -34.08 4.21
N VAL A 23 -6.22 -32.84 4.08
CA VAL A 23 -7.18 -32.30 5.03
C VAL A 23 -8.39 -33.23 4.93
N GLN A 24 -8.49 -34.16 5.89
CA GLN A 24 -9.69 -34.98 6.03
C GLN A 24 -10.84 -33.99 6.12
N ALA A 25 -11.86 -34.23 5.29
CA ALA A 25 -13.12 -33.54 5.40
C ALA A 25 -13.55 -33.62 6.87
N SER A 26 -13.44 -32.54 7.60
CA SER A 26 -13.91 -32.48 8.98
C SER A 26 -15.39 -32.83 8.96
N ASP A 27 -15.84 -33.63 9.91
CA ASP A 27 -17.25 -33.88 10.16
C ASP A 27 -18.03 -32.58 9.96
N ALA A 28 -19.15 -32.68 9.24
CA ALA A 28 -19.94 -31.51 8.86
C ALA A 28 -20.27 -30.69 10.12
N VAL A 29 -19.69 -29.51 10.21
CA VAL A 29 -19.92 -28.62 11.34
C VAL A 29 -21.40 -28.28 11.39
N SER A 30 -22.05 -28.47 12.54
CA SER A 30 -23.45 -28.15 12.72
C SER A 30 -23.68 -26.64 12.57
N GLU A 31 -24.76 -26.25 11.88
CA GLU A 31 -25.17 -24.85 11.77
C GLU A 31 -25.43 -24.20 13.13
N LYS A 32 -25.82 -25.01 14.15
CA LYS A 32 -26.01 -24.53 15.51
C LYS A 32 -24.72 -24.22 16.23
N ASP A 33 -23.63 -24.91 15.89
CA ASP A 33 -22.33 -24.74 16.55
C ASP A 33 -21.49 -23.65 15.87
N ASN A 34 -21.47 -23.65 14.53
CA ASN A 34 -20.78 -22.63 13.76
C ASN A 34 -21.44 -22.45 12.38
N PHE A 35 -22.44 -21.58 12.34
CA PHE A 35 -23.20 -21.30 11.11
C PHE A 35 -22.30 -20.87 9.95
N TYR A 36 -21.32 -20.00 10.21
CA TYR A 36 -20.42 -19.52 9.19
C TYR A 36 -19.62 -20.65 8.55
N GLN A 37 -19.06 -21.52 9.36
CA GLN A 37 -18.29 -22.66 8.88
C GLN A 37 -19.18 -23.72 8.20
N ALA A 38 -20.38 -23.96 8.71
CA ALA A 38 -21.33 -24.90 8.12
C ALA A 38 -21.72 -24.47 6.69
N VAL A 39 -21.98 -23.16 6.49
CA VAL A 39 -22.42 -22.60 5.20
C VAL A 39 -21.24 -22.40 4.25
N ASN A 40 -20.12 -21.86 4.73
CA ASN A 40 -19.02 -21.41 3.89
C ASN A 40 -17.80 -22.36 3.86
N GLY A 41 -17.70 -23.27 4.83
CA GLY A 41 -16.50 -24.08 5.05
C GLY A 41 -16.03 -24.85 3.81
N LYS A 42 -16.95 -25.48 3.08
CA LYS A 42 -16.63 -26.20 1.84
C LYS A 42 -16.08 -25.27 0.75
N THR A 43 -16.66 -24.10 0.61
CA THR A 43 -16.21 -23.10 -0.37
C THR A 43 -14.86 -22.54 0.03
N LEU A 44 -14.67 -22.19 1.31
CA LEU A 44 -13.40 -21.66 1.82
C LEU A 44 -12.26 -22.69 1.68
N ALA A 45 -12.52 -23.96 1.98
CA ALA A 45 -11.52 -25.03 1.82
C ALA A 45 -11.10 -25.26 0.37
N ALA A 46 -11.96 -24.94 -0.59
CA ALA A 46 -11.64 -25.04 -2.02
C ALA A 46 -10.89 -23.83 -2.59
N GLN A 47 -10.78 -22.74 -1.84
CA GLN A 47 -10.10 -21.53 -2.32
C GLN A 47 -8.60 -21.60 -2.08
N GLN A 48 -7.86 -21.02 -3.02
CA GLN A 48 -6.43 -20.81 -2.91
C GLN A 48 -6.16 -19.30 -2.83
N ILE A 49 -5.40 -18.88 -1.82
CA ILE A 49 -4.92 -17.50 -1.74
C ILE A 49 -3.86 -17.31 -2.82
N ARG A 50 -4.05 -16.30 -3.67
CA ARG A 50 -3.09 -15.96 -4.72
C ARG A 50 -1.76 -15.50 -4.11
N PRO A 51 -0.60 -15.78 -4.75
CA PRO A 51 0.71 -15.40 -4.21
C PRO A 51 0.88 -13.88 -3.94
N THR A 52 0.06 -13.06 -4.61
CA THR A 52 0.07 -11.60 -4.48
C THR A 52 -0.92 -11.07 -3.45
N GLU A 53 -1.62 -11.94 -2.73
CA GLU A 53 -2.67 -11.55 -1.79
C GLU A 53 -2.43 -12.16 -0.41
N ALA A 54 -2.79 -11.42 0.63
CA ALA A 54 -2.68 -11.88 2.02
C ALA A 54 -3.88 -12.73 2.47
N SER A 55 -5.02 -12.61 1.78
CA SER A 55 -6.26 -13.30 2.13
C SER A 55 -7.16 -13.47 0.92
N TRP A 56 -8.12 -14.39 1.04
CA TRP A 56 -9.19 -14.54 0.08
C TRP A 56 -10.51 -14.03 0.66
N SER A 57 -11.32 -13.36 -0.17
CA SER A 57 -12.70 -12.99 0.18
C SER A 57 -13.57 -12.93 -1.08
N TRP A 58 -14.88 -13.04 -0.93
CA TRP A 58 -15.83 -12.83 -2.02
C TRP A 58 -15.70 -11.43 -2.64
N PHE A 59 -15.40 -10.42 -1.83
CA PHE A 59 -15.19 -9.05 -2.33
C PHE A 59 -13.94 -8.96 -3.21
N SER A 60 -12.85 -9.62 -2.82
CA SER A 60 -11.63 -9.64 -3.65
C SER A 60 -11.86 -10.36 -4.98
N GLU A 61 -12.61 -11.47 -4.99
CA GLU A 61 -12.96 -12.16 -6.24
C GLU A 61 -13.83 -11.30 -7.15
N ARG A 62 -14.91 -10.70 -6.63
CA ARG A 62 -15.77 -9.81 -7.42
C ARG A 62 -15.03 -8.58 -7.91
N SER A 63 -14.16 -8.01 -7.10
CA SER A 63 -13.29 -6.91 -7.51
C SER A 63 -12.38 -7.31 -8.67
N LEU A 64 -11.79 -8.51 -8.63
CA LEU A 64 -10.97 -9.03 -9.72
C LEU A 64 -11.76 -9.27 -11.00
N GLU A 65 -12.94 -9.87 -10.89
CA GLU A 65 -13.84 -10.08 -12.05
C GLU A 65 -14.23 -8.73 -12.69
N ASN A 66 -14.59 -7.76 -11.87
CA ASN A 66 -14.92 -6.41 -12.35
C ASN A 66 -13.71 -5.73 -13.02
N LYS A 67 -12.51 -5.84 -12.43
CA LYS A 67 -11.27 -5.32 -13.03
C LYS A 67 -10.98 -5.97 -14.39
N LYS A 68 -11.18 -7.29 -14.50
CA LYS A 68 -11.00 -8.00 -15.77
C LYS A 68 -12.02 -7.59 -16.82
N ALA A 69 -13.29 -7.43 -16.44
CA ALA A 69 -14.33 -6.97 -17.34
C ALA A 69 -14.05 -5.53 -17.83
N LEU A 70 -13.74 -4.62 -16.89
CA LEU A 70 -13.37 -3.24 -17.20
C LEU A 70 -12.13 -3.17 -18.10
N GLY A 71 -11.11 -4.02 -17.85
CA GLY A 71 -9.93 -4.10 -18.69
C GLY A 71 -10.28 -4.42 -20.15
N LYS A 72 -11.16 -5.39 -20.40
CA LYS A 72 -11.62 -5.72 -21.76
C LYS A 72 -12.37 -4.58 -22.44
N GLU A 73 -13.20 -3.84 -21.69
CA GLU A 73 -13.89 -2.66 -22.23
C GLU A 73 -12.88 -1.56 -22.59
N LEU A 74 -11.90 -1.31 -21.71
CA LEU A 74 -10.84 -0.33 -21.97
C LEU A 74 -10.00 -0.71 -23.20
N GLU A 75 -9.63 -1.97 -23.36
CA GLU A 75 -8.93 -2.48 -24.54
C GLU A 75 -9.77 -2.29 -25.80
N THR A 76 -11.09 -2.55 -25.72
CA THR A 76 -12.02 -2.37 -26.84
C THR A 76 -12.12 -0.91 -27.27
N VAL A 77 -12.17 0.00 -26.30
CA VAL A 77 -12.19 1.45 -26.58
C VAL A 77 -10.83 1.88 -27.14
N ALA A 78 -9.74 1.44 -26.54
CA ALA A 78 -8.38 1.81 -26.97
C ALA A 78 -8.04 1.30 -28.38
N ALA A 79 -8.54 0.12 -28.77
CA ALA A 79 -8.35 -0.41 -30.12
C ALA A 79 -8.91 0.49 -31.24
N LYS A 80 -9.82 1.40 -30.90
CA LYS A 80 -10.40 2.40 -31.80
C LYS A 80 -9.82 3.81 -31.61
N GLN A 81 -8.69 3.94 -30.91
CA GLN A 81 -8.02 5.22 -30.73
C GLN A 81 -7.80 5.92 -32.09
N GLY A 82 -8.01 7.23 -32.14
CA GLY A 82 -7.90 8.01 -33.36
C GLY A 82 -9.16 8.03 -34.25
N THR A 83 -10.14 7.16 -34.01
CA THR A 83 -11.44 7.17 -34.73
C THR A 83 -12.52 7.99 -34.04
N TYR A 84 -12.35 8.29 -32.77
CA TYR A 84 -13.31 9.05 -31.98
C TYR A 84 -13.21 10.55 -32.23
N ALA A 85 -14.36 11.25 -32.21
CA ALA A 85 -14.38 12.69 -32.31
C ALA A 85 -13.68 13.35 -31.11
N LYS A 86 -12.95 14.44 -31.36
CA LYS A 86 -12.21 15.17 -30.31
C LYS A 86 -13.16 15.67 -29.22
N GLY A 87 -12.78 15.39 -27.98
CA GLY A 87 -13.51 15.82 -26.77
C GLY A 87 -14.57 14.85 -26.27
N THR A 88 -14.84 13.75 -27.01
CA THR A 88 -15.77 12.71 -26.56
C THR A 88 -15.20 11.92 -25.36
N PRO A 89 -16.05 11.34 -24.51
CA PRO A 89 -15.58 10.46 -23.43
C PRO A 89 -14.71 9.31 -23.93
N GLU A 90 -15.09 8.68 -25.03
CA GLU A 90 -14.37 7.56 -25.63
C GLU A 90 -12.96 7.96 -26.07
N GLN A 91 -12.81 9.12 -26.70
CA GLN A 91 -11.49 9.63 -27.08
C GLN A 91 -10.61 9.86 -25.85
N LYS A 92 -11.14 10.48 -24.79
CA LYS A 92 -10.39 10.74 -23.56
C LYS A 92 -9.98 9.44 -22.86
N ILE A 93 -10.87 8.46 -22.82
CA ILE A 93 -10.60 7.14 -22.23
C ILE A 93 -9.53 6.42 -23.04
N ALA A 94 -9.62 6.40 -24.38
CA ALA A 94 -8.65 5.75 -25.23
C ALA A 94 -7.25 6.36 -25.08
N ASP A 95 -7.16 7.68 -25.07
CA ASP A 95 -5.87 8.38 -24.91
C ASP A 95 -5.26 8.18 -23.53
N LEU A 96 -6.08 8.25 -22.47
CA LEU A 96 -5.64 8.00 -21.12
C LEU A 96 -5.13 6.55 -20.93
N TYR A 97 -5.87 5.59 -21.49
CA TYR A 97 -5.47 4.18 -21.44
C TYR A 97 -4.16 3.95 -22.20
N ALA A 98 -4.02 4.50 -23.40
CA ALA A 98 -2.78 4.41 -24.17
C ALA A 98 -1.58 4.99 -23.42
N CYS A 99 -1.73 6.18 -22.81
CA CYS A 99 -0.72 6.76 -21.95
C CYS A 99 -0.38 5.87 -20.74
N ALA A 100 -1.40 5.28 -20.11
CA ALA A 100 -1.21 4.47 -18.91
C ALA A 100 -0.43 3.18 -19.17
N ILE A 101 -0.58 2.58 -20.35
CA ILE A 101 0.12 1.32 -20.74
C ILE A 101 1.44 1.55 -21.48
N ASP A 102 1.77 2.79 -21.86
CA ASP A 102 3.05 3.10 -22.50
C ASP A 102 4.20 3.07 -21.47
N ASN A 103 4.63 1.86 -21.15
CA ASN A 103 5.73 1.64 -20.21
C ASN A 103 7.05 2.25 -20.70
N LYS A 104 7.27 2.32 -22.01
CA LYS A 104 8.50 2.92 -22.57
C LYS A 104 8.57 4.40 -22.25
N GLN A 105 7.49 5.14 -22.54
CA GLN A 105 7.42 6.59 -22.26
C GLN A 105 7.43 6.85 -20.74
N ARG A 106 6.68 6.07 -19.97
CA ARG A 106 6.66 6.19 -18.52
C ARG A 106 8.04 6.01 -17.91
N ASN A 107 8.77 4.96 -18.30
CA ASN A 107 10.11 4.69 -17.79
C ASN A 107 11.11 5.75 -18.24
N ALA A 108 11.00 6.26 -19.47
CA ALA A 108 11.87 7.32 -19.97
C ALA A 108 11.73 8.64 -19.18
N THR A 109 10.54 8.94 -18.66
CA THR A 109 10.26 10.21 -17.98
C THR A 109 10.23 10.08 -16.44
N ALA A 110 10.14 8.87 -15.91
CA ALA A 110 9.94 8.62 -14.48
C ALA A 110 10.99 9.31 -13.59
N ARG A 111 12.28 9.17 -13.92
CA ARG A 111 13.38 9.78 -13.14
C ARG A 111 13.32 11.30 -13.15
N ALA A 112 13.02 11.91 -14.30
CA ALA A 112 12.92 13.37 -14.38
C ALA A 112 11.75 13.90 -13.52
N HIS A 113 10.60 13.23 -13.55
CA HIS A 113 9.47 13.58 -12.70
C HIS A 113 9.78 13.35 -11.21
N LEU A 114 10.47 12.27 -10.87
CA LEU A 114 10.91 12.02 -9.51
C LEU A 114 11.82 13.15 -9.01
N GLN A 115 12.85 13.50 -9.77
CA GLN A 115 13.77 14.60 -9.44
C GLN A 115 13.07 15.96 -9.30
N GLU A 116 12.05 16.22 -10.11
CA GLU A 116 11.22 17.42 -9.97
C GLU A 116 10.49 17.47 -8.63
N LEU A 117 10.06 16.30 -8.11
CA LEU A 117 9.38 16.20 -6.81
C LEU A 117 10.36 16.20 -5.64
N THR A 118 11.46 15.46 -5.73
CA THR A 118 12.44 15.29 -4.64
C THR A 118 13.45 16.42 -4.54
N GLY A 119 13.78 17.09 -5.64
CA GLY A 119 14.81 18.13 -5.67
C GLY A 119 14.62 19.27 -4.67
N PRO A 120 13.42 19.79 -4.41
CA PRO A 120 13.19 20.76 -3.35
C PRO A 120 13.44 20.20 -1.94
N ILE A 121 13.15 18.90 -1.73
CA ILE A 121 13.38 18.20 -0.46
C ILE A 121 14.88 18.07 -0.19
N GLU A 122 15.64 17.64 -1.19
CA GLU A 122 17.09 17.47 -1.10
C GLU A 122 17.83 18.79 -0.85
N LYS A 123 17.29 19.90 -1.34
CA LYS A 123 17.86 21.25 -1.16
C LYS A 123 17.49 21.92 0.14
N ALA A 124 16.52 21.39 0.89
CA ALA A 124 16.08 21.99 2.13
C ALA A 124 17.18 21.92 3.20
N GLN A 125 17.53 23.09 3.76
CA GLN A 125 18.56 23.22 4.81
C GLN A 125 17.94 23.46 6.19
N THR A 126 16.66 23.78 6.23
CA THR A 126 15.92 24.10 7.46
C THR A 126 14.61 23.33 7.53
N LEU A 127 14.10 23.12 8.74
CA LEU A 127 12.80 22.49 8.95
C LEU A 127 11.64 23.21 8.22
N PRO A 128 11.55 24.53 8.22
CA PRO A 128 10.53 25.25 7.44
C PRO A 128 10.63 24.98 5.93
N GLU A 129 11.84 24.96 5.36
CA GLU A 129 12.05 24.65 3.95
C GLU A 129 11.65 23.21 3.64
N LEU A 130 12.04 22.26 4.47
CA LEU A 130 11.63 20.85 4.33
C LEU A 130 10.12 20.71 4.40
N THR A 131 9.47 21.35 5.37
CA THR A 131 8.01 21.32 5.52
C THR A 131 7.31 21.88 4.27
N ALA A 132 7.80 23.02 3.76
CA ALA A 132 7.24 23.63 2.55
C ALA A 132 7.43 22.72 1.31
N ALA A 133 8.59 22.07 1.16
CA ALA A 133 8.87 21.16 0.08
C ALA A 133 7.93 19.92 0.14
N LEU A 134 7.75 19.32 1.32
CA LEU A 134 6.85 18.19 1.52
C LEU A 134 5.38 18.56 1.25
N GLN A 135 4.94 19.74 1.68
CA GLN A 135 3.59 20.25 1.38
C GLN A 135 3.38 20.44 -0.13
N ALA A 136 4.40 20.96 -0.83
CA ALA A 136 4.33 21.12 -2.29
C ALA A 136 4.22 19.77 -3.01
N VAL A 137 4.96 18.74 -2.57
CA VAL A 137 4.84 17.39 -3.10
C VAL A 137 3.45 16.81 -2.81
N SER A 138 2.94 16.95 -1.59
CA SER A 138 1.59 16.50 -1.23
C SER A 138 0.52 17.16 -2.09
N ALA A 139 0.60 18.48 -2.30
CA ALA A 139 -0.33 19.22 -3.14
C ALA A 139 -0.28 18.79 -4.61
N LYS A 140 0.91 18.47 -5.12
CA LYS A 140 1.11 18.05 -6.52
C LYS A 140 0.69 16.61 -6.79
N THR A 141 0.90 15.72 -5.83
CA THR A 141 0.64 14.28 -5.99
C THR A 141 -0.72 13.84 -5.43
N GLY A 142 -1.34 14.66 -4.59
CA GLY A 142 -2.53 14.27 -3.82
C GLY A 142 -2.23 13.22 -2.74
N THR A 143 -0.94 13.03 -2.39
CA THR A 143 -0.51 12.03 -1.41
C THR A 143 -0.09 12.72 -0.12
N ASP A 144 -0.68 12.34 1.00
CA ASP A 144 -0.25 12.78 2.32
C ASP A 144 1.09 12.12 2.68
N ILE A 145 2.12 12.94 2.98
CA ILE A 145 3.46 12.40 3.25
C ILE A 145 3.65 12.14 4.75
N PHE A 146 3.45 13.13 5.61
CA PHE A 146 3.59 12.95 7.07
C PHE A 146 2.29 13.18 7.83
N VAL A 147 1.40 13.98 7.28
CA VAL A 147 0.12 14.33 7.91
C VAL A 147 -0.93 14.43 6.82
N GLY A 148 -1.98 13.65 6.95
CA GLY A 148 -3.13 13.74 6.08
C GLY A 148 -4.16 14.75 6.62
N TYR A 149 -4.90 15.34 5.70
CA TYR A 149 -6.00 16.25 6.03
C TYR A 149 -7.28 15.79 5.33
N THR A 150 -8.34 15.75 6.08
CA THR A 150 -9.69 15.55 5.52
C THR A 150 -10.65 16.50 6.23
N VAL A 151 -11.82 16.67 5.63
CA VAL A 151 -12.92 17.38 6.27
C VAL A 151 -13.94 16.36 6.69
N ASP A 152 -14.23 16.30 7.98
CA ASP A 152 -15.13 15.31 8.54
C ASP A 152 -16.26 15.98 9.33
N ARG A 153 -17.39 15.30 9.42
CA ARG A 153 -18.55 15.76 10.15
C ARG A 153 -18.45 15.36 11.63
N LEU A 154 -18.65 16.30 12.53
CA LEU A 154 -18.73 15.97 13.95
C LEU A 154 -19.90 15.02 14.24
N PRO A 155 -19.69 13.98 15.06
CA PRO A 155 -20.75 13.02 15.41
C PRO A 155 -22.00 13.67 16.02
N THR A 156 -21.83 14.81 16.70
CA THR A 156 -22.86 15.49 17.48
C THR A 156 -23.56 16.64 16.76
N GLY A 157 -23.25 16.88 15.45
CA GLY A 157 -23.82 18.08 14.84
C GLY A 157 -23.71 18.16 13.31
N LEU A 158 -24.16 19.32 12.80
CA LEU A 158 -24.09 19.66 11.38
C LEU A 158 -22.77 20.36 10.99
N ARG A 159 -21.81 20.44 11.92
CA ARG A 159 -20.54 21.10 11.67
C ARG A 159 -19.53 20.16 11.03
N TYR A 160 -18.89 20.65 10.00
CA TYR A 160 -17.70 20.06 9.40
C TYR A 160 -16.45 20.68 10.03
N VAL A 161 -15.46 19.88 10.30
CA VAL A 161 -14.18 20.29 10.87
C VAL A 161 -13.03 19.66 10.10
N PRO A 162 -11.89 20.35 9.99
CA PRO A 162 -10.67 19.69 9.51
C PRO A 162 -10.30 18.56 10.46
N ARG A 163 -9.97 17.41 9.90
CA ARG A 163 -9.44 16.27 10.63
C ARG A 163 -8.03 15.99 10.18
N ILE A 164 -7.12 15.88 11.13
CA ILE A 164 -5.75 15.49 10.88
C ILE A 164 -5.66 13.98 11.01
N LEU A 165 -5.08 13.37 10.00
CA LEU A 165 -4.85 11.93 9.95
C LEU A 165 -3.38 11.66 10.24
N ALA A 166 -3.12 10.70 11.12
CA ALA A 166 -1.76 10.27 11.40
C ALA A 166 -1.18 9.50 10.21
N VAL A 167 0.13 9.60 10.05
CA VAL A 167 0.88 8.73 9.12
C VAL A 167 0.67 7.28 9.50
N THR A 168 0.55 6.43 8.50
CA THR A 168 0.54 4.99 8.66
C THR A 168 1.88 4.46 8.14
N PRO A 169 2.79 4.02 9.01
CA PRO A 169 4.01 3.32 8.62
C PRO A 169 3.70 2.03 7.87
N SER A 170 4.71 1.43 7.29
CA SER A 170 4.59 0.17 6.54
C SER A 170 4.16 -1.01 7.41
N PHE A 171 4.43 -0.91 8.71
CA PHE A 171 4.06 -1.91 9.72
C PHE A 171 3.17 -1.30 10.80
N THR A 172 2.32 -2.12 11.39
CA THR A 172 1.54 -1.76 12.57
C THR A 172 2.45 -1.65 13.80
N LYS A 173 1.93 -1.07 14.89
CA LYS A 173 2.65 -1.00 16.17
C LYS A 173 3.20 -2.36 16.60
N ASP A 174 2.33 -3.37 16.62
CA ASP A 174 2.69 -4.72 17.07
C ASP A 174 3.75 -5.36 16.16
N GLU A 175 3.68 -5.13 14.85
CA GLU A 175 4.66 -5.61 13.86
C GLU A 175 5.99 -4.86 13.91
N LEU A 176 6.02 -3.62 14.39
CA LEU A 176 7.26 -2.89 14.67
C LEU A 176 7.90 -3.32 15.99
N GLU A 177 7.10 -3.71 16.98
CA GLU A 177 7.60 -4.25 18.26
C GLU A 177 8.11 -5.67 18.08
N LYS A 178 7.39 -6.51 17.34
CA LYS A 178 7.71 -7.90 17.08
C LYS A 178 7.57 -8.23 15.60
N GLU A 179 8.62 -8.77 15.02
CA GLU A 179 8.61 -9.18 13.61
C GLU A 179 7.43 -10.13 13.31
N PRO A 180 6.55 -9.80 12.32
CA PRO A 180 5.32 -10.56 12.08
C PRO A 180 5.58 -12.00 11.62
N GLN A 181 6.67 -12.19 10.89
CA GLN A 181 7.18 -13.50 10.47
C GLN A 181 8.69 -13.42 10.23
N PRO A 182 9.45 -14.50 10.41
CA PRO A 182 10.89 -14.49 10.20
C PRO A 182 11.29 -13.93 8.84
N GLY A 183 12.14 -12.92 8.83
CA GLY A 183 12.65 -12.28 7.62
C GLY A 183 11.78 -11.17 7.02
N ALA A 184 10.61 -10.84 7.60
CA ALA A 184 9.74 -9.79 7.09
C ALA A 184 10.41 -8.41 7.07
N TRP A 185 11.11 -8.05 8.13
CA TRP A 185 11.83 -6.77 8.19
C TRP A 185 13.00 -6.71 7.21
N LYS A 186 13.68 -7.84 7.00
CA LYS A 186 14.73 -7.94 6.00
C LYS A 186 14.16 -7.75 4.59
N ALA A 187 13.10 -8.49 4.25
CA ALA A 187 12.45 -8.39 2.95
C ALA A 187 11.91 -6.97 2.66
N TYR A 188 11.39 -6.30 3.69
CA TYR A 188 10.96 -4.90 3.56
C TYR A 188 12.12 -3.98 3.21
N ARG A 189 13.25 -4.06 3.93
CA ARG A 189 14.42 -3.23 3.64
C ARG A 189 15.00 -3.50 2.25
N GLU A 190 15.07 -4.77 1.85
CA GLU A 190 15.52 -5.15 0.50
C GLU A 190 14.58 -4.57 -0.58
N TYR A 191 13.27 -4.59 -0.34
CA TYR A 191 12.30 -3.97 -1.23
C TYR A 191 12.47 -2.45 -1.32
N VAL A 192 12.64 -1.77 -0.20
CA VAL A 192 12.86 -0.32 -0.16
C VAL A 192 14.18 0.03 -0.88
N ALA A 193 15.26 -0.71 -0.62
CA ALA A 193 16.54 -0.50 -1.29
C ALA A 193 16.40 -0.65 -2.82
N HIS A 194 15.70 -1.69 -3.28
CA HIS A 194 15.45 -1.87 -4.70
C HIS A 194 14.69 -0.70 -5.34
N ILE A 195 13.68 -0.15 -4.66
CA ILE A 195 12.95 1.04 -5.15
C ILE A 195 13.89 2.26 -5.24
N LEU A 196 14.76 2.45 -4.27
CA LEU A 196 15.72 3.55 -4.27
C LEU A 196 16.76 3.41 -5.39
N GLU A 197 17.22 2.20 -5.67
CA GLU A 197 18.09 1.92 -6.84
C GLU A 197 17.38 2.24 -8.17
N GLU A 198 16.11 1.83 -8.33
CA GLU A 198 15.31 2.19 -9.49
C GLU A 198 15.10 3.72 -9.60
N ALA A 199 15.04 4.42 -8.48
CA ALA A 199 14.99 5.88 -8.42
C ALA A 199 16.33 6.53 -8.83
N GLY A 200 17.44 5.79 -8.84
CA GLY A 200 18.75 6.22 -9.33
C GLY A 200 19.85 6.30 -8.29
N GLU A 201 19.62 5.80 -7.08
CA GLU A 201 20.65 5.68 -6.05
C GLU A 201 21.64 4.56 -6.38
N THR A 202 22.85 4.68 -5.85
CA THR A 202 23.79 3.55 -5.87
C THR A 202 23.35 2.47 -4.89
N PRO A 203 23.72 1.19 -5.07
CA PRO A 203 23.34 0.10 -4.15
C PRO A 203 23.72 0.37 -2.68
N ASP A 204 24.90 0.98 -2.45
CA ASP A 204 25.34 1.31 -1.10
C ASP A 204 24.48 2.43 -0.47
N GLN A 205 24.12 3.46 -1.24
CA GLN A 205 23.23 4.52 -0.78
C GLN A 205 21.82 3.97 -0.51
N ALA A 206 21.27 3.20 -1.43
CA ALA A 206 19.95 2.61 -1.31
C ALA A 206 19.85 1.70 -0.07
N THR A 207 20.88 0.90 0.19
CA THR A 207 20.98 0.08 1.40
C THR A 207 20.99 0.94 2.66
N ALA A 208 21.87 1.95 2.72
CA ALA A 208 21.97 2.84 3.88
C ALA A 208 20.66 3.60 4.14
N HIS A 209 20.01 4.10 3.09
CA HIS A 209 18.75 4.82 3.21
C HIS A 209 17.59 3.88 3.61
N SER A 210 17.55 2.65 3.11
CA SER A 210 16.53 1.68 3.50
C SER A 210 16.62 1.33 5.00
N GLU A 211 17.83 1.19 5.53
CA GLU A 211 18.06 0.99 6.97
C GLU A 211 17.61 2.22 7.78
N ALA A 212 17.92 3.44 7.31
CA ALA A 212 17.52 4.67 7.98
C ALA A 212 15.99 4.85 7.98
N ILE A 213 15.31 4.54 6.87
CA ILE A 213 13.84 4.55 6.78
C ILE A 213 13.24 3.57 7.78
N PHE A 214 13.74 2.34 7.81
CA PHE A 214 13.23 1.33 8.75
C PHE A 214 13.50 1.70 10.21
N ALA A 215 14.67 2.28 10.53
CA ALA A 215 14.97 2.78 11.86
C ALA A 215 13.98 3.89 12.28
N MET A 216 13.68 4.83 11.39
CA MET A 216 12.69 5.88 11.64
C MET A 216 11.28 5.29 11.90
N GLU A 217 10.85 4.29 11.14
CA GLU A 217 9.57 3.61 11.40
C GLU A 217 9.56 2.90 12.76
N LYS A 218 10.67 2.26 13.12
CA LYS A 218 10.84 1.63 14.46
C LYS A 218 10.72 2.66 15.59
N ASP A 219 11.31 3.84 15.43
CA ASP A 219 11.22 4.92 16.42
C ASP A 219 9.79 5.49 16.52
N LEU A 220 9.01 5.47 15.45
CA LEU A 220 7.60 5.84 15.47
C LEU A 220 6.71 4.79 16.16
N GLY A 221 7.11 3.53 16.14
CA GLY A 221 6.33 2.38 16.64
C GLY A 221 5.67 2.60 18.00
N PRO A 222 6.41 2.99 19.07
CA PRO A 222 5.85 3.23 20.41
C PRO A 222 4.75 4.31 20.44
N HIS A 223 4.78 5.24 19.50
CA HIS A 223 3.85 6.37 19.40
C HIS A 223 2.60 6.06 18.58
N LEU A 224 2.55 4.94 17.89
CA LEU A 224 1.39 4.53 17.11
C LEU A 224 0.25 4.04 18.01
N LEU A 225 -0.97 4.21 17.53
CA LEU A 225 -2.15 3.59 18.15
C LEU A 225 -2.15 2.08 17.88
N THR A 226 -2.55 1.30 18.87
CA THR A 226 -2.84 -0.12 18.67
C THR A 226 -4.02 -0.31 17.72
N SER A 227 -4.20 -1.53 17.20
CA SER A 227 -5.35 -1.86 16.35
C SER A 227 -6.69 -1.64 17.07
N GLU A 228 -6.75 -1.89 18.38
CA GLU A 228 -7.91 -1.62 19.21
C GLU A 228 -8.17 -0.12 19.34
N GLN A 229 -7.16 0.67 19.68
CA GLN A 229 -7.27 2.13 19.80
C GLN A 229 -7.67 2.80 18.49
N ARG A 230 -7.25 2.26 17.34
CA ARG A 230 -7.66 2.75 16.02
C ARG A 230 -9.15 2.52 15.72
N ASN A 231 -9.78 1.57 16.38
CA ASN A 231 -11.22 1.31 16.25
C ASN A 231 -12.05 2.03 17.32
N ASP A 232 -11.41 2.65 18.31
CA ASP A 232 -12.09 3.41 19.35
C ASP A 232 -12.33 4.86 18.89
N VAL A 233 -13.60 5.17 18.66
CA VAL A 233 -14.06 6.50 18.21
C VAL A 233 -13.66 7.60 19.21
N THR A 234 -13.57 7.30 20.50
CA THR A 234 -13.22 8.27 21.54
C THR A 234 -11.74 8.63 21.51
N VAL A 235 -10.89 7.69 21.12
CA VAL A 235 -9.46 7.90 20.92
C VAL A 235 -9.20 8.65 19.61
N GLN A 236 -9.89 8.28 18.54
CA GLN A 236 -9.69 8.87 17.21
C GLN A 236 -10.22 10.29 17.07
N ASN A 237 -11.36 10.61 17.70
CA ASN A 237 -12.06 11.89 17.53
C ASN A 237 -11.76 12.87 18.67
N ARG A 238 -10.50 13.16 18.86
CA ARG A 238 -10.07 14.14 19.85
C ARG A 238 -10.20 15.56 19.31
N LEU A 239 -11.24 16.28 19.74
CA LEU A 239 -11.40 17.70 19.41
C LEU A 239 -10.32 18.53 20.10
N MET A 240 -9.71 19.41 19.33
CA MET A 240 -8.65 20.29 19.80
C MET A 240 -8.84 21.69 19.23
N SER A 241 -8.50 22.72 20.00
CA SER A 241 -8.44 24.09 19.47
C SER A 241 -7.22 24.23 18.55
N ARG A 242 -7.31 25.14 17.57
CA ARG A 242 -6.19 25.46 16.68
C ARG A 242 -4.93 25.82 17.47
N GLY A 243 -5.03 26.66 18.50
CA GLY A 243 -3.87 27.06 19.30
C GLY A 243 -3.20 25.91 20.06
N ASN A 244 -3.97 24.90 20.49
CA ASN A 244 -3.40 23.70 21.07
C ASN A 244 -2.74 22.80 20.02
N LEU A 245 -3.30 22.73 18.83
CA LEU A 245 -2.72 21.99 17.71
C LEU A 245 -1.39 22.62 17.26
N GLU A 246 -1.32 23.94 17.16
CA GLU A 246 -0.08 24.67 16.84
C GLU A 246 1.04 24.39 17.84
N LYS A 247 0.68 24.26 19.13
CA LYS A 247 1.65 23.91 20.19
C LYS A 247 2.11 22.44 20.07
N LEU A 248 1.21 21.56 19.70
CA LEU A 248 1.50 20.12 19.55
C LEU A 248 2.33 19.85 18.30
N MET A 249 2.12 20.60 17.23
CA MET A 249 2.72 20.38 15.91
C MET A 249 3.40 21.67 15.40
N PRO A 250 4.42 22.21 16.11
CA PRO A 250 4.99 23.52 15.81
C PRO A 250 5.68 23.59 14.43
N ASN A 251 6.13 22.44 13.92
CA ASN A 251 6.90 22.35 12.68
C ASN A 251 6.04 21.97 11.45
N MET A 252 4.73 21.77 11.62
CA MET A 252 3.85 21.26 10.56
C MET A 252 3.07 22.36 9.82
N GLY A 253 3.40 23.62 10.06
CA GLY A 253 2.79 24.74 9.34
C GLY A 253 1.28 24.94 9.59
N VAL A 254 0.74 24.45 10.70
CA VAL A 254 -0.69 24.53 11.07
C VAL A 254 -1.25 25.96 11.03
N LYS A 255 -0.38 26.98 11.12
CA LYS A 255 -0.76 28.39 10.99
C LYS A 255 -1.28 28.78 9.61
N ALA A 256 -0.92 27.99 8.58
CA ALA A 256 -1.24 28.28 7.19
C ALA A 256 -2.54 27.60 6.70
N VAL A 257 -3.19 26.81 7.54
CA VAL A 257 -4.43 26.08 7.22
C VAL A 257 -5.68 26.76 7.76
#